data_129d53b70a8da09c1b481035887cb22e
#
_entry.id   129d53b70a8da09c1b481035887cb22e
#
_cell.length_a   1.000
_cell.length_b   1.000
_cell.length_c   1.000
_cell.angle_alpha   90.00
_cell.angle_beta   90.00
_cell.angle_gamma   90.00
#
_symmetry.space_group_name_H-M   'P 1'
#
loop_
_entity.id
_entity.type
_entity.pdbx_description
1 polymer ?
#
loop_
_entity_poly.entity_id
_entity_poly.type
_entity_poly.pdbx_seq_one_letter_code
_entity_poly.pdbx_strand_id
1 'polypeptide(L)'
;MSAEVFISYASEDRSRILDLVERLRKADVSVWIDQMGIEGATMWTQEIVEAIDNCKVLILAISPSSTESENVVKELALASERRKKILPVCLESSGIPKSMEYQLAGIQRVDYFLNQEDQAVQAMIRSLGKLGVAVNDEASDQAAKAPGFISHGSSHLKDAGAKKTK
;
A
#
# COMPACT_ATOMS: atom_id res chain seq x y z
N MET A 1 -0.83 -21.10 4.14
CA MET A 1 -1.80 -20.02 4.17
C MET A 1 -1.53 -19.04 3.08
N SER A 2 -2.57 -18.54 2.50
CA SER A 2 -2.42 -17.59 1.41
C SER A 2 -2.23 -16.19 1.93
N ALA A 3 -1.41 -15.41 1.23
CA ALA A 3 -1.21 -14.01 1.61
C ALA A 3 -2.44 -13.20 1.28
N GLU A 4 -2.78 -12.25 2.13
CA GLU A 4 -3.95 -11.42 1.95
C GLU A 4 -3.67 -10.21 1.07
N VAL A 5 -2.42 -9.81 0.94
CA VAL A 5 -2.04 -8.64 0.15
C VAL A 5 -1.05 -9.04 -0.92
N PHE A 6 -1.33 -8.64 -2.15
CA PHE A 6 -0.44 -8.85 -3.28
C PHE A 6 0.10 -7.48 -3.68
N ILE A 7 1.41 -7.35 -3.87
CA ILE A 7 1.98 -6.08 -4.32
C ILE A 7 2.47 -6.22 -5.76
N SER A 8 1.89 -5.40 -6.64
CA SER A 8 2.28 -5.32 -8.04
C SER A 8 3.21 -4.13 -8.20
N TYR A 9 4.41 -4.37 -8.71
CA TYR A 9 5.42 -3.33 -8.81
C TYR A 9 6.38 -3.61 -9.97
N ALA A 10 7.07 -2.57 -10.41
CA ALA A 10 8.10 -2.73 -11.44
C ALA A 10 9.43 -3.10 -10.79
N SER A 11 10.21 -3.92 -11.47
CA SER A 11 11.48 -4.40 -10.93
C SER A 11 12.44 -3.25 -10.59
N GLU A 12 12.33 -2.14 -11.30
CA GLU A 12 13.17 -0.97 -11.01
C GLU A 12 12.91 -0.39 -9.63
N ASP A 13 11.73 -0.66 -9.05
CA ASP A 13 11.36 -0.13 -7.75
C ASP A 13 11.58 -1.14 -6.63
N ARG A 14 12.27 -2.24 -6.92
CA ARG A 14 12.36 -3.35 -5.99
C ARG A 14 12.87 -2.98 -4.61
N SER A 15 13.92 -2.16 -4.52
CA SER A 15 14.49 -1.84 -3.21
C SER A 15 13.49 -1.11 -2.34
N ARG A 16 12.72 -0.18 -2.92
CA ARG A 16 11.69 0.53 -2.17
C ARG A 16 10.56 -0.40 -1.77
N ILE A 17 10.21 -1.33 -2.65
CA ILE A 17 9.13 -2.26 -2.36
C ILE A 17 9.54 -3.24 -1.27
N LEU A 18 10.79 -3.69 -1.26
CA LEU A 18 11.25 -4.59 -0.19
C LEU A 18 11.21 -3.88 1.17
N ASP A 19 11.55 -2.59 1.21
CA ASP A 19 11.43 -1.82 2.44
C ASP A 19 9.97 -1.73 2.87
N LEU A 20 9.07 -1.47 1.95
CA LEU A 20 7.64 -1.40 2.25
C LEU A 20 7.13 -2.75 2.77
N VAL A 21 7.53 -3.84 2.12
CA VAL A 21 7.12 -5.18 2.54
C VAL A 21 7.56 -5.46 3.97
N GLU A 22 8.79 -5.08 4.31
CA GLU A 22 9.27 -5.31 5.66
C GLU A 22 8.44 -4.53 6.67
N ARG A 23 8.10 -3.28 6.36
CA ARG A 23 7.29 -2.47 7.24
C ARG A 23 5.89 -3.05 7.42
N LEU A 24 5.29 -3.54 6.33
CA LEU A 24 3.97 -4.15 6.41
C LEU A 24 4.01 -5.45 7.20
N ARG A 25 5.04 -6.26 7.02
CA ARG A 25 5.17 -7.51 7.76
C ARG A 25 5.37 -7.28 9.25
N LYS A 26 6.03 -6.19 9.63
CA LYS A 26 6.15 -5.84 11.04
C LYS A 26 4.79 -5.50 11.66
N ALA A 27 3.84 -5.10 10.84
CA ALA A 27 2.48 -4.86 11.30
C ALA A 27 1.59 -6.10 11.12
N ASP A 28 2.21 -7.25 10.94
CA ASP A 28 1.54 -8.55 10.80
C ASP A 28 0.66 -8.63 9.56
N VAL A 29 0.96 -7.86 8.53
CA VAL A 29 0.25 -7.96 7.25
C VAL A 29 0.89 -9.08 6.44
N SER A 30 0.07 -9.98 5.94
CA SER A 30 0.52 -11.09 5.11
C SER A 30 0.67 -10.62 3.67
N VAL A 31 1.89 -10.54 3.17
CA VAL A 31 2.19 -9.95 1.87
C VAL A 31 2.83 -10.95 0.94
N TRP A 32 2.37 -10.98 -0.29
CA TRP A 32 2.99 -11.76 -1.37
C TRP A 32 3.62 -10.82 -2.38
N ILE A 33 4.87 -11.07 -2.73
CA ILE A 33 5.52 -10.35 -3.83
C ILE A 33 6.19 -11.37 -4.72
N ASP A 34 6.35 -11.00 -6.00
CA ASP A 34 7.07 -11.85 -6.93
C ASP A 34 8.56 -11.66 -6.70
N GLN A 35 9.16 -12.61 -6.01
CA GLN A 35 10.57 -12.54 -5.71
C GLN A 35 11.45 -12.96 -6.89
N MET A 36 10.85 -13.71 -7.80
CA MET A 36 11.62 -14.22 -8.92
C MET A 36 11.68 -13.21 -10.05
N GLY A 37 10.74 -12.40 -10.14
CA GLY A 37 10.50 -11.28 -11.05
C GLY A 37 11.39 -11.06 -12.21
N ILE A 38 12.17 -11.99 -12.61
CA ILE A 38 13.23 -11.63 -13.43
C ILE A 38 13.28 -12.33 -14.69
N GLU A 39 13.24 -13.59 -14.69
CA GLU A 39 13.48 -14.29 -15.92
C GLU A 39 12.65 -15.48 -16.06
N GLY A 40 12.49 -15.96 -17.20
CA GLY A 40 11.83 -17.20 -17.47
C GLY A 40 10.36 -17.16 -17.16
N ALA A 41 9.78 -16.17 -17.51
CA ALA A 41 8.49 -15.81 -17.13
C ALA A 41 7.36 -16.80 -17.32
N THR A 42 7.55 -17.88 -17.96
CA THR A 42 6.41 -18.72 -18.30
C THR A 42 5.86 -19.53 -17.14
N MET A 43 6.74 -19.92 -16.22
CA MET A 43 6.27 -20.77 -15.11
C MET A 43 5.65 -19.98 -13.98
N TRP A 44 6.08 -18.77 -13.76
CA TRP A 44 5.57 -17.99 -12.63
C TRP A 44 4.19 -17.42 -12.86
N THR A 45 3.71 -17.44 -14.09
CA THR A 45 2.39 -16.89 -14.41
C THR A 45 1.30 -17.56 -13.59
N GLN A 46 1.35 -18.87 -13.43
CA GLN A 46 0.36 -19.59 -12.66
C GLN A 46 0.41 -19.19 -11.19
N GLU A 47 1.61 -19.05 -10.64
CA GLU A 47 1.76 -18.62 -9.24
C GLU A 47 1.19 -17.23 -9.03
N ILE A 48 1.41 -16.32 -9.98
CA ILE A 48 0.86 -14.98 -9.88
C ILE A 48 -0.66 -15.00 -9.92
N VAL A 49 -1.23 -15.77 -10.83
CA VAL A 49 -2.68 -15.86 -10.91
C VAL A 49 -3.26 -16.40 -9.60
N GLU A 50 -2.64 -17.45 -9.05
CA GLU A 50 -3.11 -18.01 -7.80
C GLU A 50 -2.97 -17.00 -6.64
N ALA A 51 -1.88 -16.26 -6.61
CA ALA A 51 -1.66 -15.28 -5.56
C ALA A 51 -2.70 -14.17 -5.64
N ILE A 52 -3.03 -13.73 -6.84
CA ILE A 52 -4.06 -12.71 -7.01
C ILE A 52 -5.43 -13.28 -6.63
N ASP A 53 -5.73 -14.51 -7.04
CA ASP A 53 -7.00 -15.13 -6.68
C ASP A 53 -7.16 -15.26 -5.16
N ASN A 54 -6.07 -15.48 -4.45
CA ASN A 54 -6.14 -15.70 -3.01
C ASN A 54 -6.03 -14.42 -2.19
N CYS A 55 -5.60 -13.32 -2.78
CA CYS A 55 -5.44 -12.09 -2.02
C CYS A 55 -6.78 -11.39 -1.80
N LYS A 56 -6.83 -10.50 -0.83
CA LYS A 56 -7.99 -9.64 -0.61
C LYS A 56 -7.76 -8.27 -1.23
N VAL A 57 -6.54 -7.79 -1.21
CA VAL A 57 -6.20 -6.47 -1.72
C VAL A 57 -4.95 -6.56 -2.58
N LEU A 58 -4.97 -5.92 -3.72
CA LEU A 58 -3.78 -5.74 -4.54
C LEU A 58 -3.27 -4.32 -4.32
N ILE A 59 -2.06 -4.19 -3.79
CA ILE A 59 -1.40 -2.89 -3.71
C ILE A 59 -0.72 -2.67 -5.04
N LEU A 60 -1.08 -1.56 -5.69
CA LEU A 60 -0.49 -1.19 -6.96
C LEU A 60 0.54 -0.10 -6.72
N ALA A 61 1.82 -0.44 -6.86
CA ALA A 61 2.89 0.55 -6.69
C ALA A 61 3.03 1.34 -7.98
N ILE A 62 2.75 2.64 -7.89
CA ILE A 62 2.74 3.50 -9.07
C ILE A 62 4.02 4.32 -9.12
N SER A 63 4.75 4.19 -10.21
CA SER A 63 5.97 4.94 -10.51
C SER A 63 6.06 5.08 -12.01
N PRO A 64 6.97 5.89 -12.54
CA PRO A 64 7.16 5.93 -13.98
C PRO A 64 7.47 4.56 -14.57
N SER A 65 8.23 3.73 -13.85
CA SER A 65 8.57 2.40 -14.35
C SER A 65 7.37 1.46 -14.34
N SER A 66 6.56 1.50 -13.28
CA SER A 66 5.45 0.56 -13.18
C SER A 66 4.36 0.86 -14.21
N THR A 67 4.17 2.14 -14.55
CA THR A 67 3.14 2.50 -15.51
C THR A 67 3.48 2.05 -16.91
N GLU A 68 4.75 1.72 -17.18
CA GLU A 68 5.17 1.20 -18.46
C GLU A 68 5.40 -0.31 -18.41
N SER A 69 5.22 -0.94 -17.29
CA SER A 69 5.47 -2.37 -17.14
C SER A 69 4.26 -3.17 -17.60
N GLU A 70 4.46 -4.03 -18.58
CA GLU A 70 3.38 -4.90 -19.05
C GLU A 70 2.90 -5.82 -17.95
N ASN A 71 3.79 -6.29 -17.10
CA ASN A 71 3.40 -7.20 -16.03
C ASN A 71 2.51 -6.51 -15.02
N VAL A 72 2.83 -5.27 -14.65
CA VAL A 72 2.02 -4.51 -13.71
C VAL A 72 0.63 -4.27 -14.31
N VAL A 73 0.57 -3.91 -15.59
CA VAL A 73 -0.71 -3.68 -16.26
C VAL A 73 -1.54 -4.96 -16.27
N LYS A 74 -0.91 -6.10 -16.56
CA LYS A 74 -1.61 -7.38 -16.59
C LYS A 74 -2.12 -7.79 -15.20
N GLU A 75 -1.30 -7.56 -14.18
CA GLU A 75 -1.70 -7.90 -12.81
C GLU A 75 -2.86 -7.03 -12.35
N LEU A 76 -2.83 -5.75 -12.69
CA LEU A 76 -3.94 -4.86 -12.37
C LEU A 76 -5.21 -5.28 -13.10
N ALA A 77 -5.09 -5.63 -14.37
CA ALA A 77 -6.24 -6.05 -15.16
C ALA A 77 -6.86 -7.32 -14.57
N LEU A 78 -6.02 -8.28 -14.19
CA LEU A 78 -6.51 -9.53 -13.62
C LEU A 78 -7.20 -9.28 -12.28
N ALA A 79 -6.60 -8.47 -11.43
CA ALA A 79 -7.19 -8.14 -10.13
C ALA A 79 -8.55 -7.46 -10.31
N SER A 80 -8.65 -6.57 -11.29
CA SER A 80 -9.91 -5.88 -11.59
C SER A 80 -10.97 -6.87 -12.08
N GLU A 81 -10.57 -7.79 -12.94
CA GLU A 81 -11.48 -8.82 -13.45
C GLU A 81 -11.99 -9.69 -12.31
N ARG A 82 -11.14 -10.01 -11.35
CA ARG A 82 -11.49 -10.83 -10.20
C ARG A 82 -12.14 -10.01 -9.09
N ARG A 83 -12.40 -8.73 -9.33
CA ARG A 83 -13.07 -7.82 -8.39
C ARG A 83 -12.35 -7.69 -7.08
N LYS A 84 -11.02 -7.76 -7.12
CA LYS A 84 -10.22 -7.54 -5.91
C LYS A 84 -10.18 -6.07 -5.58
N LYS A 85 -10.02 -5.76 -4.30
CA LYS A 85 -9.82 -4.39 -3.87
C LYS A 85 -8.43 -3.95 -4.30
N ILE A 86 -8.30 -2.72 -4.75
CA ILE A 86 -7.02 -2.19 -5.22
C ILE A 86 -6.67 -0.98 -4.36
N LEU A 87 -5.45 -0.97 -3.85
CA LEU A 87 -4.93 0.16 -3.09
C LEU A 87 -3.76 0.74 -3.86
N PRO A 88 -3.94 1.87 -4.54
CA PRO A 88 -2.84 2.50 -5.24
C PRO A 88 -1.87 3.15 -4.25
N VAL A 89 -0.58 2.88 -4.43
CA VAL A 89 0.48 3.45 -3.60
C VAL A 89 1.43 4.16 -4.55
N CYS A 90 1.49 5.48 -4.47
CA CYS A 90 2.33 6.27 -5.35
C CYS A 90 3.71 6.40 -4.74
N LEU A 91 4.72 5.96 -5.47
CA LEU A 91 6.10 6.06 -5.03
C LEU A 91 6.70 7.43 -5.34
N GLU A 92 6.13 8.11 -6.31
CA GLU A 92 6.57 9.45 -6.73
C GLU A 92 5.34 10.25 -7.12
N SER A 93 5.52 11.55 -7.22
CA SER A 93 4.40 12.45 -7.52
C SER A 93 4.08 12.53 -9.01
N SER A 94 4.32 11.46 -9.75
CA SER A 94 4.14 11.47 -11.20
C SER A 94 2.70 11.38 -11.68
N GLY A 95 1.77 11.11 -10.77
CA GLY A 95 0.37 11.01 -11.17
C GLY A 95 0.00 9.64 -11.74
N ILE A 96 -1.27 9.48 -12.03
CA ILE A 96 -1.79 8.21 -12.54
C ILE A 96 -1.94 8.34 -14.06
N PRO A 97 -1.38 7.41 -14.83
CA PRO A 97 -1.51 7.49 -16.30
C PRO A 97 -2.93 7.17 -16.72
N LYS A 98 -3.31 7.71 -17.89
CA LYS A 98 -4.65 7.50 -18.39
C LYS A 98 -5.00 6.02 -18.56
N SER A 99 -4.01 5.20 -18.87
CA SER A 99 -4.24 3.78 -19.05
C SER A 99 -4.74 3.09 -17.80
N MET A 100 -4.49 3.68 -16.64
CA MET A 100 -4.92 3.12 -15.36
C MET A 100 -6.06 3.90 -14.73
N GLU A 101 -6.39 5.07 -15.27
CA GLU A 101 -7.39 5.93 -14.66
C GLU A 101 -8.74 5.26 -14.49
N TYR A 102 -9.15 4.49 -15.49
CA TYR A 102 -10.45 3.86 -15.46
C TYR A 102 -10.57 2.90 -14.28
N GLN A 103 -9.54 2.07 -14.11
CA GLN A 103 -9.57 1.06 -13.04
C GLN A 103 -9.39 1.66 -11.66
N LEU A 104 -8.76 2.83 -11.57
CA LEU A 104 -8.48 3.47 -10.30
C LEU A 104 -9.43 4.63 -9.98
N ALA A 105 -10.42 4.85 -10.83
CA ALA A 105 -11.35 5.95 -10.64
C ALA A 105 -12.10 5.79 -9.31
N GLY A 106 -12.10 6.85 -8.53
CA GLY A 106 -12.81 6.84 -7.26
C GLY A 106 -12.10 6.11 -6.12
N ILE A 107 -10.92 5.56 -6.38
CA ILE A 107 -10.17 4.84 -5.35
C ILE A 107 -9.14 5.78 -4.73
N GLN A 108 -9.14 5.84 -3.41
CA GLN A 108 -8.21 6.69 -2.70
C GLN A 108 -6.82 6.06 -2.70
N ARG A 109 -5.81 6.86 -2.94
CA ARG A 109 -4.42 6.38 -3.01
C ARG A 109 -3.64 6.80 -1.77
N VAL A 110 -2.49 6.15 -1.56
CA VAL A 110 -1.56 6.50 -0.51
C VAL A 110 -0.25 6.93 -1.17
N ASP A 111 0.31 8.04 -0.70
CA ASP A 111 1.59 8.53 -1.22
C ASP A 111 2.71 8.01 -0.32
N TYR A 112 3.58 7.16 -0.90
CA TYR A 112 4.70 6.56 -0.17
C TYR A 112 5.98 7.25 -0.65
N PHE A 113 6.15 8.50 -0.25
CA PHE A 113 7.26 9.31 -0.72
C PHE A 113 8.44 9.22 0.25
N LEU A 114 9.62 9.55 -0.25
CA LEU A 114 10.82 9.54 0.56
C LEU A 114 10.65 10.46 1.77
N ASN A 115 11.14 9.99 2.90
CA ASN A 115 11.09 10.72 4.18
C ASN A 115 9.68 10.84 4.75
N GLN A 116 8.70 10.16 4.18
CA GLN A 116 7.34 10.14 4.70
C GLN A 116 6.84 8.71 4.83
N GLU A 117 7.77 7.75 4.82
CA GLU A 117 7.40 6.34 4.77
C GLU A 117 6.58 5.89 5.98
N ASP A 118 6.95 6.36 7.18
CA ASP A 118 6.23 5.92 8.37
C ASP A 118 4.76 6.35 8.33
N GLN A 119 4.50 7.59 7.93
CA GLN A 119 3.14 8.08 7.84
C GLN A 119 2.36 7.33 6.77
N ALA A 120 3.02 7.06 5.65
CA ALA A 120 2.39 6.34 4.55
C ALA A 120 2.02 4.92 4.96
N VAL A 121 2.90 4.25 5.69
CA VAL A 121 2.62 2.90 6.13
C VAL A 121 1.46 2.88 7.12
N GLN A 122 1.36 3.86 8.01
CA GLN A 122 0.21 3.93 8.90
C GLN A 122 -1.09 4.11 8.12
N ALA A 123 -1.07 4.96 7.09
CA ALA A 123 -2.24 5.15 6.26
C ALA A 123 -2.61 3.87 5.52
N MET A 124 -1.59 3.13 5.04
CA MET A 124 -1.82 1.86 4.37
C MET A 124 -2.45 0.84 5.32
N ILE A 125 -1.93 0.74 6.55
CA ILE A 125 -2.45 -0.22 7.51
C ILE A 125 -3.92 0.08 7.80
N ARG A 126 -4.26 1.35 7.98
CA ARG A 126 -5.66 1.72 8.21
C ARG A 126 -6.53 1.36 7.00
N SER A 127 -6.03 1.65 5.80
CA SER A 127 -6.78 1.34 4.59
C SER A 127 -6.96 -0.16 4.40
N LEU A 128 -5.89 -0.94 4.65
CA LEU A 128 -5.96 -2.38 4.51
C LEU A 128 -6.95 -2.97 5.52
N GLY A 129 -6.95 -2.46 6.75
CA GLY A 129 -7.92 -2.92 7.74
C GLY A 129 -9.36 -2.67 7.30
N LYS A 130 -9.61 -1.50 6.71
CA LYS A 130 -10.95 -1.18 6.20
C LYS A 130 -11.34 -2.07 5.03
N LEU A 131 -10.36 -2.58 4.30
CA LEU A 131 -10.62 -3.44 3.15
C LEU A 131 -10.66 -4.92 3.53
N GLY A 132 -10.58 -5.23 4.82
CA GLY A 132 -10.77 -6.60 5.30
C GLY A 132 -9.49 -7.38 5.53
N VAL A 133 -8.33 -6.73 5.46
CA VAL A 133 -7.06 -7.41 5.71
C VAL A 133 -6.78 -7.41 7.22
N ALA A 134 -6.29 -8.53 7.72
CA ALA A 134 -5.91 -8.63 9.13
C ALA A 134 -4.65 -7.80 9.36
N VAL A 135 -4.69 -6.90 10.32
CA VAL A 135 -3.56 -6.04 10.65
C VAL A 135 -3.42 -5.99 12.16
N ASN A 136 -2.22 -5.61 12.62
CA ASN A 136 -1.96 -5.47 14.04
C ASN A 136 -2.24 -4.02 14.45
N ASP A 137 -3.38 -3.82 15.10
CA ASP A 137 -3.79 -2.49 15.52
C ASP A 137 -2.84 -1.91 16.56
N GLU A 138 -2.19 -2.74 17.34
CA GLU A 138 -1.25 -2.25 18.35
C GLU A 138 -0.05 -1.56 17.70
N ALA A 139 0.44 -2.12 16.60
CA ALA A 139 1.54 -1.48 15.90
C ALA A 139 1.15 -0.11 15.36
N SER A 140 -0.09 0.00 14.90
CA SER A 140 -0.60 1.27 14.42
C SER A 140 -0.69 2.28 15.55
N ASP A 141 -1.18 1.85 16.71
CA ASP A 141 -1.30 2.72 17.86
C ASP A 141 0.06 3.18 18.38
N GLN A 142 1.03 2.27 18.42
CA GLN A 142 2.35 2.65 18.87
C GLN A 142 2.99 3.67 17.96
N ALA A 143 2.81 3.49 16.67
CA ALA A 143 3.34 4.45 15.71
C ALA A 143 2.66 5.80 15.88
N ALA A 144 1.37 5.81 16.15
CA ALA A 144 0.63 7.05 16.34
C ALA A 144 1.04 7.77 17.62
N LYS A 145 1.56 7.01 18.61
CA LYS A 145 1.98 7.60 19.88
C LYS A 145 3.44 7.98 19.88
N ALA A 146 4.12 7.89 18.77
CA ALA A 146 5.54 8.27 18.71
C ALA A 146 5.70 9.74 19.07
N PRO A 147 6.82 10.08 19.69
CA PRO A 147 6.98 11.43 20.23
C PRO A 147 6.75 12.56 19.23
N GLY A 148 7.02 12.36 18.02
CA GLY A 148 6.83 13.41 17.02
C GLY A 148 5.39 13.76 16.75
N PHE A 149 4.45 12.93 17.21
CA PHE A 149 3.07 13.19 16.93
C PHE A 149 2.40 13.95 17.97
N ILE A 150 2.97 14.22 19.06
CA ILE A 150 2.24 14.82 20.01
C ILE A 150 1.75 16.02 19.74
N SER A 151 1.93 16.57 19.35
CA SER A 151 1.39 17.73 19.27
C SER A 151 0.14 17.80 18.97
N HIS A 152 -0.42 17.38 19.30
CA HIS A 152 -1.51 17.54 19.04
C HIS A 152 -2.10 18.17 19.85
N GLY A 153 -1.75 18.55 20.23
CA GLY A 153 -2.12 19.03 20.88
C GLY A 153 -2.79 19.44 21.23
N SER A 154 -2.89 19.45 21.18
CA SER A 154 -3.50 19.75 21.47
C SER A 154 -4.00 19.97 22.04
N SER A 155 -4.05 19.91 22.25
CA SER A 155 -4.50 20.13 22.68
C SER A 155 -4.82 20.60 23.24
N HIS A 156 -4.83 20.67 23.29
CA HIS A 156 -5.19 21.22 23.78
C HIS A 156 -5.35 22.14 23.87
N LEU A 157 -5.18 22.27 23.69
CA LEU A 157 -5.44 23.10 23.70
C LEU A 157 -6.33 23.53 23.86
N LYS A 158 -6.68 23.32 23.90
CA LYS A 158 -7.49 23.67 24.03
C LYS A 158 -7.90 24.06 24.71
N ASP A 159 -7.69 23.93 25.08
CA ASP A 159 -7.99 24.33 25.63
C ASP A 159 -8.06 25.12 26.02
N ALA A 160 -7.62 25.23 25.83
CA ALA A 160 -7.64 25.95 26.14
C ALA A 160 -8.15 26.83 26.22
N GLY A 161 -8.37 26.97 25.97
CA GLY A 161 -8.82 27.77 25.95
C GLY A 161 -9.68 28.08 26.34
N ALA A 162 -9.83 27.93 26.56
CA ALA A 162 -10.54 28.16 26.87
C ALA A 162 -10.93 28.50 27.73
N LYS A 163 -10.63 28.61 28.03
CA LYS A 163 -10.96 28.98 28.75
C LYS A 163 -11.23 29.78 29.14
N LYS A 164 -11.18 30.02 28.96
CA LYS A 164 -11.48 30.81 29.27
C LYS A 164 -12.17 31.40 29.66
N THR A 165 -12.35 31.35 29.65
CA THR A 165 -12.98 31.84 29.95
C THR A 165 -13.55 32.36 30.57
N LYS A 166 -13.67 32.81 30.90
CA LYS A 166 -14.30 33.47 31.39
C LYS A 166 -14.83 34.00 31.42
#